data_8d727e8b284c344032fddcc6cd7b2b44
#
_entry.id   8d727e8b284c344032fddcc6cd7b2b44
#
_cell.length_a   1.000
_cell.length_b   1.000
_cell.length_c   1.000
_cell.angle_alpha   90.00
_cell.angle_beta   90.00
_cell.angle_gamma   90.00
#
_symmetry.space_group_name_H-M   'P 1'
#
loop_
_entity.id
_entity.type
_entity.pdbx_description
1 polymer ?
#
loop_
_entity_poly.entity_id
_entity_poly.type
_entity_poly.pdbx_seq_one_letter_code
_entity_poly.pdbx_strand_id
1 'polypeptide(L)'
;MTYKGYLIDLDGTIYKGKDRIPEGEAFVKELQKRQIPYLFVTNNSTRTPEMVQELLFNQCELETPLETIYTATLATVDYMNDMNRGKTVYVIGETGLKSAIADAGYTVDEENPDYVVVGLDRDVTYEMLVKATLAIHKGAMFIGTNPDLNI
;
A
#
# COMPACT_ATOMS: atom_id res chain seq x y z
N MET A 1 22.58 -11.08 19.79
CA MET A 1 21.16 -11.39 19.52
C MET A 1 21.03 -11.69 18.03
N THR A 2 20.42 -12.81 17.66
CA THR A 2 20.19 -13.15 16.25
C THR A 2 18.72 -12.91 15.95
N TYR A 3 18.42 -11.95 15.07
CA TYR A 3 17.06 -11.70 14.62
C TYR A 3 16.60 -12.79 13.66
N LYS A 4 15.33 -13.17 13.71
CA LYS A 4 14.74 -14.21 12.85
C LYS A 4 14.36 -13.68 11.46
N GLY A 5 14.24 -12.36 11.31
CA GLY A 5 13.89 -11.67 10.08
C GLY A 5 13.84 -10.16 10.28
N TYR A 6 13.63 -9.43 9.20
CA TYR A 6 13.59 -7.97 9.19
C TYR A 6 12.35 -7.45 8.50
N LEU A 7 11.72 -6.42 9.08
CA LEU A 7 10.76 -5.57 8.41
C LEU A 7 11.50 -4.29 8.03
N ILE A 8 11.47 -3.93 6.76
CA ILE A 8 12.29 -2.86 6.19
C ILE A 8 11.37 -1.85 5.52
N ASP A 9 11.39 -0.61 5.99
CA ASP A 9 10.73 0.48 5.30
C ASP A 9 11.47 0.86 4.01
N LEU A 10 10.79 1.49 3.07
CA LEU A 10 11.34 1.84 1.77
C LEU A 10 11.77 3.30 1.68
N ASP A 11 10.83 4.25 1.86
CA ASP A 11 11.12 5.67 1.68
C ASP A 11 11.89 6.23 2.88
N GLY A 12 13.08 6.75 2.64
CA GLY A 12 14.02 7.17 3.67
C GLY A 12 14.94 6.05 4.19
N THR A 13 14.74 4.79 3.76
CA THR A 13 15.57 3.64 4.17
C THR A 13 16.33 3.01 3.01
N ILE A 14 15.66 2.73 1.90
CA ILE A 14 16.27 2.16 0.68
C ILE A 14 16.48 3.24 -0.39
N TYR A 15 15.55 4.17 -0.47
CA TYR A 15 15.63 5.36 -1.33
C TYR A 15 14.97 6.55 -0.65
N LYS A 16 15.20 7.76 -1.16
CA LYS A 16 14.49 8.98 -0.78
C LYS A 16 14.06 9.71 -2.06
N GLY A 17 12.79 9.56 -2.41
CA GLY A 17 12.30 10.04 -3.69
C GLY A 17 13.01 9.34 -4.86
N LYS A 18 13.91 10.09 -5.57
CA LYS A 18 14.73 9.55 -6.67
C LYS A 18 16.16 9.19 -6.24
N ASP A 19 16.54 9.52 -5.03
CA ASP A 19 17.91 9.31 -4.54
C ASP A 19 18.02 7.91 -3.91
N ARG A 20 19.09 7.22 -4.25
CA ARG A 20 19.43 5.90 -3.68
C ARG A 20 20.03 6.08 -2.28
N ILE A 21 19.85 5.06 -1.43
CA ILE A 21 20.53 4.93 -0.13
C ILE A 21 21.39 3.66 -0.19
N PRO A 22 22.67 3.76 -0.61
CA PRO A 22 23.53 2.60 -0.86
C PRO A 22 23.71 1.68 0.35
N GLU A 23 23.68 2.24 1.56
CA GLU A 23 23.80 1.48 2.81
C GLU A 23 22.58 0.58 3.02
N GLY A 24 21.38 1.05 2.71
CA GLY A 24 20.15 0.26 2.76
C GLY A 24 20.16 -0.87 1.73
N GLU A 25 20.59 -0.56 0.51
CA GLU A 25 20.74 -1.57 -0.55
C GLU A 25 21.77 -2.65 -0.18
N ALA A 26 22.93 -2.25 0.34
CA ALA A 26 23.96 -3.18 0.78
C ALA A 26 23.47 -4.08 1.90
N PHE A 27 22.68 -3.55 2.83
CA PHE A 27 22.07 -4.30 3.91
C PHE A 27 21.13 -5.40 3.37
N VAL A 28 20.23 -5.04 2.43
CA VAL A 28 19.33 -6.02 1.82
C VAL A 28 20.09 -7.11 1.07
N LYS A 29 21.12 -6.75 0.27
CA LYS A 29 21.97 -7.71 -0.44
C LYS A 29 22.68 -8.68 0.53
N GLU A 30 23.07 -8.20 1.70
CA GLU A 30 23.68 -9.07 2.73
C GLU A 30 22.64 -10.02 3.37
N LEU A 31 21.39 -9.57 3.58
CA LEU A 31 20.30 -10.45 4.03
C LEU A 31 20.04 -11.56 3.01
N GLN A 32 19.95 -11.19 1.72
CA GLN A 32 19.76 -12.15 0.62
C GLN A 32 20.89 -13.18 0.59
N LYS A 33 22.13 -12.74 0.64
CA LYS A 33 23.32 -13.60 0.66
C LYS A 33 23.30 -14.59 1.83
N ARG A 34 22.84 -14.15 2.99
CA ARG A 34 22.75 -14.98 4.22
C ARG A 34 21.45 -15.76 4.32
N GLN A 35 20.55 -15.62 3.37
CA GLN A 35 19.22 -16.24 3.39
C GLN A 35 18.43 -15.90 4.68
N ILE A 36 18.59 -14.66 5.16
CA ILE A 36 17.82 -14.15 6.30
C ILE A 36 16.50 -13.60 5.77
N PRO A 37 15.35 -14.02 6.31
CA PRO A 37 14.04 -13.54 5.87
C PRO A 37 13.91 -12.03 6.07
N TYR A 38 13.31 -11.36 5.09
CA TYR A 38 12.94 -9.94 5.19
C TYR A 38 11.63 -9.68 4.46
N LEU A 39 10.97 -8.60 4.84
CA LEU A 39 9.78 -8.08 4.19
C LEU A 39 9.93 -6.56 4.08
N PHE A 40 9.76 -6.04 2.88
CA PHE A 40 9.59 -4.61 2.69
C PHE A 40 8.16 -4.21 3.09
N VAL A 41 8.05 -3.19 3.93
CA VAL A 41 6.77 -2.65 4.39
C VAL A 41 6.74 -1.17 4.06
N THR A 42 5.75 -0.73 3.30
CA THR A 42 5.61 0.68 2.92
C THR A 42 4.22 1.21 3.20
N ASN A 43 4.14 2.42 3.74
CA ASN A 43 2.89 3.16 3.93
C ASN A 43 2.36 3.79 2.63
N ASN A 44 3.10 3.70 1.52
CA ASN A 44 2.68 4.20 0.23
C ASN A 44 1.56 3.33 -0.37
N SER A 45 0.40 3.95 -0.66
CA SER A 45 -0.77 3.29 -1.25
C SER A 45 -0.97 3.61 -2.74
N THR A 46 -0.03 4.33 -3.38
CA THR A 46 -0.18 4.74 -4.78
C THR A 46 0.32 3.70 -5.77
N ARG A 47 1.16 2.76 -5.33
CA ARG A 47 1.82 1.75 -6.17
C ARG A 47 1.34 0.34 -5.84
N THR A 48 1.27 -0.51 -6.88
CA THR A 48 1.13 -1.95 -6.68
C THR A 48 2.46 -2.58 -6.25
N PRO A 49 2.47 -3.79 -5.66
CA PRO A 49 3.71 -4.51 -5.35
C PRO A 49 4.64 -4.66 -6.56
N GLU A 50 4.09 -4.90 -7.77
CA GLU A 50 4.86 -5.02 -9.00
C GLU A 50 5.55 -3.71 -9.37
N MET A 51 4.85 -2.58 -9.23
CA MET A 51 5.44 -1.25 -9.45
C MET A 51 6.55 -0.94 -8.45
N VAL A 52 6.42 -1.40 -7.21
CA VAL A 52 7.47 -1.27 -6.19
C VAL A 52 8.65 -2.16 -6.54
N GLN A 53 8.41 -3.41 -6.96
CA GLN A 53 9.47 -4.34 -7.40
C GLN A 53 10.27 -3.76 -8.57
N GLU A 54 9.58 -3.23 -9.56
CA GLU A 54 10.20 -2.59 -10.73
C GLU A 54 11.02 -1.36 -10.33
N LEU A 55 10.52 -0.55 -9.39
CA LEU A 55 11.25 0.59 -8.86
C LEU A 55 12.53 0.14 -8.14
N LEU A 56 12.44 -0.86 -7.26
CA LEU A 56 13.60 -1.39 -6.54
C LEU A 56 14.65 -1.94 -7.52
N PHE A 57 14.23 -2.62 -8.58
CA PHE A 57 15.13 -3.11 -9.60
C PHE A 57 15.79 -1.97 -10.39
N ASN A 58 15.00 -1.05 -10.94
CA ASN A 58 15.48 -0.02 -11.85
C ASN A 58 16.24 1.11 -11.15
N GLN A 59 15.81 1.50 -9.94
CA GLN A 59 16.40 2.62 -9.21
C GLN A 59 17.49 2.16 -8.24
N CYS A 60 17.30 1.03 -7.55
CA CYS A 60 18.18 0.61 -6.46
C CYS A 60 19.03 -0.63 -6.81
N GLU A 61 18.90 -1.18 -8.02
CA GLU A 61 19.59 -2.42 -8.41
C GLU A 61 19.35 -3.58 -7.42
N LEU A 62 18.14 -3.63 -6.86
CA LEU A 62 17.69 -4.67 -5.95
C LEU A 62 16.71 -5.58 -6.66
N GLU A 63 17.13 -6.79 -6.93
CA GLU A 63 16.25 -7.88 -7.37
C GLU A 63 15.63 -8.53 -6.12
N THR A 64 14.31 -8.53 -6.02
CA THR A 64 13.60 -9.04 -4.85
C THR A 64 12.31 -9.77 -5.27
N PRO A 65 11.97 -10.89 -4.62
CA PRO A 65 10.73 -11.60 -4.87
C PRO A 65 9.50 -10.73 -4.55
N LEU A 66 8.43 -10.85 -5.34
CA LEU A 66 7.23 -10.04 -5.17
C LEU A 66 6.58 -10.24 -3.79
N GLU A 67 6.60 -11.46 -3.28
CA GLU A 67 6.08 -11.83 -1.97
C GLU A 67 6.82 -11.19 -0.78
N THR A 68 7.96 -10.55 -1.03
CA THR A 68 8.69 -9.78 -0.01
C THR A 68 8.28 -8.31 0.04
N ILE A 69 7.25 -7.90 -0.68
CA ILE A 69 6.76 -6.52 -0.74
C ILE A 69 5.36 -6.46 -0.17
N TYR A 70 5.19 -5.76 0.95
CA TYR A 70 3.91 -5.56 1.60
C TYR A 70 3.58 -4.07 1.70
N THR A 71 2.54 -3.67 0.96
CA THR A 71 2.14 -2.26 0.82
C THR A 71 0.93 -1.94 1.69
N ALA A 72 0.69 -0.65 1.96
CA ALA A 72 -0.52 -0.20 2.63
C ALA A 72 -1.80 -0.64 1.90
N THR A 73 -1.73 -0.84 0.57
CA THR A 73 -2.87 -1.35 -0.21
C THR A 73 -3.20 -2.80 0.14
N LEU A 74 -2.19 -3.67 0.25
CA LEU A 74 -2.38 -5.05 0.67
C LEU A 74 -2.90 -5.13 2.10
N ALA A 75 -2.32 -4.35 3.01
CA ALA A 75 -2.81 -4.27 4.40
C ALA A 75 -4.28 -3.81 4.48
N THR A 76 -4.68 -2.88 3.60
CA THR A 76 -6.07 -2.42 3.51
C THR A 76 -7.00 -3.55 3.07
N VAL A 77 -6.60 -4.30 2.03
CA VAL A 77 -7.38 -5.44 1.52
C VAL A 77 -7.49 -6.54 2.57
N ASP A 78 -6.39 -6.89 3.23
CA ASP A 78 -6.39 -7.87 4.31
C ASP A 78 -7.34 -7.47 5.44
N TYR A 79 -7.29 -6.20 5.85
CA TYR A 79 -8.18 -5.66 6.87
C TYR A 79 -9.66 -5.70 6.44
N MET A 80 -9.98 -5.36 5.18
CA MET A 80 -11.33 -5.46 4.65
C MET A 80 -11.85 -6.90 4.65
N ASN A 81 -10.99 -7.86 4.27
CA ASN A 81 -11.34 -9.29 4.29
C ASN A 81 -11.59 -9.79 5.72
N ASP A 82 -10.78 -9.38 6.69
CA ASP A 82 -10.95 -9.74 8.10
C ASP A 82 -12.23 -9.16 8.69
N MET A 83 -12.56 -7.90 8.35
CA MET A 83 -13.80 -7.24 8.79
C MET A 83 -15.05 -7.84 8.19
N ASN A 84 -14.98 -8.38 6.97
CA ASN A 84 -16.02 -9.12 6.26
C ASN A 84 -17.42 -8.45 6.30
N ARG A 85 -17.49 -7.14 6.05
CA ARG A 85 -18.76 -6.37 6.06
C ARG A 85 -19.55 -6.41 4.76
N GLY A 86 -18.95 -6.95 3.69
CA GLY A 86 -19.53 -7.01 2.35
C GLY A 86 -18.48 -6.93 1.28
N LYS A 87 -18.88 -6.73 0.03
CA LYS A 87 -17.97 -6.74 -1.13
C LYS A 87 -18.09 -5.49 -2.00
N THR A 88 -18.77 -4.46 -1.53
CA THR A 88 -18.90 -3.19 -2.26
C THR A 88 -18.05 -2.10 -1.60
N VAL A 89 -17.46 -1.23 -2.42
CA VAL A 89 -16.52 -0.21 -1.95
C VAL A 89 -16.60 1.06 -2.77
N TYR A 90 -16.48 2.21 -2.11
CA TYR A 90 -16.16 3.49 -2.73
C TYR A 90 -14.71 3.84 -2.42
N VAL A 91 -13.91 4.12 -3.47
CA VAL A 91 -12.46 4.32 -3.34
C VAL A 91 -12.05 5.71 -3.79
N ILE A 92 -11.40 6.46 -2.91
CA ILE A 92 -10.60 7.64 -3.24
C ILE A 92 -9.14 7.23 -3.14
N GLY A 93 -8.43 7.22 -4.27
CA GLY A 93 -7.03 6.78 -4.31
C GLY A 93 -6.53 6.57 -5.73
N GLU A 94 -5.23 6.40 -5.87
CA GLU A 94 -4.58 6.16 -7.15
C GLU A 94 -4.65 4.67 -7.56
N THR A 95 -4.06 4.36 -8.72
CA THR A 95 -4.14 3.04 -9.38
C THR A 95 -3.76 1.89 -8.46
N GLY A 96 -2.70 2.04 -7.65
CA GLY A 96 -2.25 0.97 -6.76
C GLY A 96 -3.33 0.49 -5.80
N LEU A 97 -4.07 1.43 -5.18
CA LEU A 97 -5.16 1.11 -4.27
C LEU A 97 -6.36 0.52 -5.01
N LYS A 98 -6.76 1.15 -6.11
CA LYS A 98 -7.91 0.71 -6.91
C LYS A 98 -7.71 -0.70 -7.48
N SER A 99 -6.51 -1.00 -8.00
CA SER A 99 -6.19 -2.33 -8.53
C SER A 99 -6.21 -3.39 -7.44
N ALA A 100 -5.52 -3.17 -6.31
CA ALA A 100 -5.47 -4.15 -5.23
C ALA A 100 -6.87 -4.51 -4.68
N ILE A 101 -7.76 -3.52 -4.57
CA ILE A 101 -9.15 -3.71 -4.12
C ILE A 101 -9.95 -4.51 -5.16
N ALA A 102 -9.80 -4.19 -6.47
CA ALA A 102 -10.47 -4.90 -7.54
C ALA A 102 -10.00 -6.35 -7.67
N ASP A 103 -8.68 -6.59 -7.59
CA ASP A 103 -8.07 -7.92 -7.65
C ASP A 103 -8.49 -8.82 -6.47
N ALA A 104 -8.82 -8.21 -5.33
CA ALA A 104 -9.38 -8.89 -4.18
C ALA A 104 -10.90 -9.19 -4.30
N GLY A 105 -11.50 -8.87 -5.44
CA GLY A 105 -12.90 -9.17 -5.76
C GLY A 105 -13.92 -8.21 -5.15
N TYR A 106 -13.49 -6.99 -4.79
CA TYR A 106 -14.43 -5.93 -4.41
C TYR A 106 -14.96 -5.19 -5.64
N THR A 107 -16.22 -4.79 -5.57
CA THR A 107 -16.92 -4.06 -6.64
C THR A 107 -17.15 -2.62 -6.24
N VAL A 108 -16.92 -1.67 -7.15
CA VAL A 108 -17.18 -0.25 -6.89
C VAL A 108 -18.69 -0.01 -6.83
N ASP A 109 -19.14 0.64 -5.74
CA ASP A 109 -20.49 1.16 -5.57
C ASP A 109 -20.39 2.59 -5.02
N GLU A 110 -20.91 3.55 -5.76
CA GLU A 110 -20.87 4.97 -5.39
C GLU A 110 -22.03 5.42 -4.53
N GLU A 111 -23.11 4.62 -4.45
CA GLU A 111 -24.34 5.02 -3.77
C GLU A 111 -24.47 4.39 -2.37
N ASN A 112 -24.20 3.10 -2.25
CA ASN A 112 -24.39 2.36 -1.02
C ASN A 112 -23.26 1.33 -0.79
N PRO A 113 -21.99 1.76 -0.71
CA PRO A 113 -20.86 0.86 -0.48
C PRO A 113 -20.84 0.32 0.95
N ASP A 114 -20.29 -0.88 1.14
CA ASP A 114 -20.00 -1.43 2.46
C ASP A 114 -18.79 -0.74 3.10
N TYR A 115 -17.84 -0.31 2.25
CA TYR A 115 -16.61 0.38 2.66
C TYR A 115 -16.40 1.68 1.90
N VAL A 116 -15.84 2.66 2.58
CA VAL A 116 -15.22 3.85 1.96
C VAL A 116 -13.74 3.79 2.28
N VAL A 117 -12.91 3.62 1.25
CA VAL A 117 -11.45 3.55 1.40
C VAL A 117 -10.81 4.80 0.81
N VAL A 118 -9.98 5.46 1.62
CA VAL A 118 -9.31 6.71 1.21
C VAL A 118 -7.80 6.53 1.35
N GLY A 119 -7.11 6.70 0.25
CA GLY A 119 -5.66 6.81 0.14
C GLY A 119 -5.26 8.12 -0.53
N LEU A 120 -3.98 8.27 -0.84
CA LEU A 120 -3.50 9.41 -1.61
C LEU A 120 -4.12 9.38 -3.01
N ASP A 121 -4.73 10.50 -3.39
CA ASP A 121 -5.26 10.75 -4.72
C ASP A 121 -4.96 12.22 -5.09
N ARG A 122 -4.09 12.44 -6.08
CA ARG A 122 -3.72 13.79 -6.52
C ARG A 122 -4.79 14.46 -7.36
N ASP A 123 -5.77 13.70 -7.82
CA ASP A 123 -6.91 14.16 -8.62
C ASP A 123 -8.21 14.19 -7.80
N VAL A 124 -8.12 14.18 -6.45
CA VAL A 124 -9.29 14.23 -5.57
C VAL A 124 -10.14 15.47 -5.82
N THR A 125 -11.45 15.27 -5.95
CA THR A 125 -12.41 16.36 -6.17
C THR A 125 -13.31 16.54 -4.94
N TYR A 126 -13.92 17.73 -4.85
CA TYR A 126 -14.91 18.00 -3.81
C TYR A 126 -16.12 17.04 -3.90
N GLU A 127 -16.54 16.68 -5.12
CA GLU A 127 -17.63 15.71 -5.32
C GLU A 127 -17.30 14.33 -4.77
N MET A 128 -16.07 13.85 -4.97
CA MET A 128 -15.62 12.59 -4.40
C MET A 128 -15.69 12.61 -2.87
N LEU A 129 -15.27 13.70 -2.24
CA LEU A 129 -15.33 13.86 -0.78
C LEU A 129 -16.78 13.90 -0.27
N VAL A 130 -17.69 14.54 -1.01
CA VAL A 130 -19.13 14.54 -0.67
C VAL A 130 -19.70 13.14 -0.74
N LYS A 131 -19.45 12.38 -1.81
CA LYS A 131 -19.92 10.99 -1.95
C LYS A 131 -19.39 10.12 -0.81
N ALA A 132 -18.08 10.19 -0.53
CA ALA A 132 -17.47 9.45 0.57
C ALA A 132 -18.13 9.77 1.92
N THR A 133 -18.30 11.06 2.22
CA THR A 133 -18.92 11.52 3.46
C THR A 133 -20.34 11.01 3.60
N LEU A 134 -21.15 11.12 2.55
CA LEU A 134 -22.54 10.64 2.57
C LEU A 134 -22.63 9.12 2.74
N ALA A 135 -21.74 8.35 2.09
CA ALA A 135 -21.67 6.91 2.25
C ALA A 135 -21.32 6.51 3.69
N ILE A 136 -20.34 7.20 4.31
CA ILE A 136 -19.97 6.97 5.72
C ILE A 136 -21.16 7.29 6.65
N HIS A 137 -21.87 8.38 6.42
CA HIS A 137 -23.08 8.72 7.21
C HIS A 137 -24.20 7.69 7.05
N LYS A 138 -24.29 6.99 5.92
CA LYS A 138 -25.22 5.88 5.69
C LYS A 138 -24.76 4.56 6.35
N GLY A 139 -23.55 4.49 6.90
CA GLY A 139 -23.05 3.33 7.64
C GLY A 139 -21.92 2.56 6.98
N ALA A 140 -21.40 3.02 5.84
CA ALA A 140 -20.19 2.46 5.24
C ALA A 140 -19.00 2.53 6.21
N MET A 141 -18.21 1.48 6.27
CA MET A 141 -17.00 1.49 7.09
C MET A 141 -15.91 2.34 6.45
N PHE A 142 -15.44 3.34 7.17
CA PHE A 142 -14.35 4.20 6.72
C PHE A 142 -12.98 3.58 7.02
N ILE A 143 -12.10 3.53 6.01
CA ILE A 143 -10.72 3.08 6.12
C ILE A 143 -9.80 4.12 5.46
N GLY A 144 -8.88 4.70 6.23
CA GLY A 144 -7.76 5.49 5.71
C GLY A 144 -6.53 4.60 5.58
N THR A 145 -5.86 4.62 4.43
CA THR A 145 -4.67 3.78 4.19
C THR A 145 -3.43 4.29 4.92
N ASN A 146 -3.39 5.57 5.25
CA ASN A 146 -2.29 6.22 5.96
C ASN A 146 -2.80 7.43 6.74
N PRO A 147 -2.51 7.57 8.06
CA PRO A 147 -2.90 8.71 8.85
C PRO A 147 -1.91 9.88 8.79
N ASP A 148 -0.81 9.78 8.05
CA ASP A 148 0.23 10.81 7.99
C ASP A 148 -0.31 12.10 7.38
N LEU A 149 0.06 13.23 7.99
CA LEU A 149 -0.36 14.56 7.53
C LEU A 149 0.53 15.11 6.40
N ASN A 150 1.72 14.54 6.23
CA ASN A 150 2.70 14.89 5.22
C ASN A 150 3.18 13.64 4.48
N ILE A 151 3.42 13.81 3.21
CA ILE A 151 3.93 12.77 2.31
C ILE A 151 5.28 13.21 1.77
#